data_aef59142704577b89315a3d80a4d0c5e
#
_entry.id   aef59142704577b89315a3d80a4d0c5e
#
_cell.length_a   1.000
_cell.length_b   1.000
_cell.length_c   1.000
_cell.angle_alpha   90.00
_cell.angle_beta   90.00
_cell.angle_gamma   90.00
#
_symmetry.space_group_name_H-M   'P 1'
#
loop_
_entity.id
_entity.type
_entity.pdbx_description
1 polymer ?
#
loop_
_entity_poly.entity_id
_entity_poly.type
_entity_poly.pdbx_seq_one_letter_code
_entity_poly.pdbx_strand_id
1 'polypeptide(L)'
;MIGDSLPTAIGDDLNGSIGTVPGTDSPGANKFNEIAKSNNFKAGPYTKESYDSAALIMLAMQAANSTNSNDFKSKVMDVANAPGEKIFPGELAKGLKLLSEGKEIDYVGASAVELIGGGESAGNFAEILIDNQKVTTVGYK
;
A
#
# COMPACT_ATOMS: atom_id res chain seq x y z
N MET A 1 -6.77 -8.68 13.88
CA MET A 1 -5.53 -8.06 13.37
C MET A 1 -4.45 -8.22 14.43
N ILE A 2 -3.36 -8.89 14.12
CA ILE A 2 -2.30 -9.18 15.09
C ILE A 2 -1.29 -8.04 15.04
N GLY A 3 -1.39 -7.12 16.02
CA GLY A 3 -0.35 -6.13 16.30
C GLY A 3 0.42 -6.55 17.54
N ASP A 4 1.47 -5.79 17.91
CA ASP A 4 2.31 -6.08 19.07
C ASP A 4 1.55 -6.14 20.40
N SER A 5 0.33 -5.58 20.46
CA SER A 5 -0.50 -5.59 21.66
C SER A 5 -1.04 -6.96 22.03
N LEU A 6 -1.32 -7.82 21.04
CA LEU A 6 -1.86 -9.16 21.30
C LEU A 6 -0.82 -10.08 21.95
N PRO A 7 0.40 -10.23 21.41
CA PRO A 7 1.45 -11.01 22.06
C PRO A 7 1.80 -10.48 23.46
N THR A 8 1.81 -9.16 23.65
CA THR A 8 2.06 -8.58 24.98
C THR A 8 0.96 -8.92 25.98
N ALA A 9 -0.30 -8.96 25.55
CA ALA A 9 -1.44 -9.24 26.42
C ALA A 9 -1.57 -10.73 26.79
N ILE A 10 -1.25 -11.65 25.87
CA ILE A 10 -1.38 -13.11 26.08
C ILE A 10 -0.09 -13.71 26.66
N GLY A 11 1.06 -13.16 26.28
CA GLY A 11 2.35 -13.65 26.79
C GLY A 11 2.93 -14.79 25.97
N ASP A 12 3.69 -15.66 26.65
CA ASP A 12 4.51 -16.68 26.01
C ASP A 12 3.72 -17.83 25.37
N ASP A 13 2.43 -17.96 25.68
CA ASP A 13 1.55 -18.95 25.06
C ASP A 13 1.40 -18.78 23.54
N LEU A 14 1.73 -17.59 23.01
CA LEU A 14 1.77 -17.33 21.57
C LEU A 14 3.13 -17.60 20.92
N ASN A 15 4.16 -17.94 21.67
CA ASN A 15 5.48 -18.20 21.08
C ASN A 15 5.43 -19.37 20.09
N GLY A 16 6.06 -19.18 18.93
CA GLY A 16 6.02 -20.14 17.83
C GLY A 16 4.78 -20.03 16.93
N SER A 17 3.82 -19.15 17.23
CA SER A 17 2.68 -18.91 16.35
C SER A 17 3.12 -18.23 15.07
N ILE A 18 2.62 -18.73 13.94
CA ILE A 18 2.89 -18.19 12.59
C ILE A 18 1.60 -17.63 11.99
N GLY A 19 1.74 -16.67 11.08
CA GLY A 19 0.60 -16.10 10.38
C GLY A 19 1.03 -15.24 9.22
N THR A 20 0.07 -14.55 8.59
CA THR A 20 0.31 -13.59 7.53
C THR A 20 -0.37 -12.26 7.84
N VAL A 21 0.26 -11.19 7.39
CA VAL A 21 -0.31 -9.83 7.38
C VAL A 21 -0.07 -9.19 6.02
N PRO A 22 -0.93 -8.26 5.57
CA PRO A 22 -0.61 -7.50 4.37
C PRO A 22 0.76 -6.84 4.49
N GLY A 23 1.59 -6.98 3.46
CA GLY A 23 2.93 -6.39 3.46
C GLY A 23 3.81 -6.88 2.33
N THR A 24 4.76 -6.03 1.95
CA THR A 24 5.72 -6.27 0.89
C THR A 24 7.05 -5.59 1.21
N ASP A 25 8.15 -6.08 0.64
CA ASP A 25 9.49 -5.48 0.65
C ASP A 25 9.81 -4.73 -0.65
N SER A 26 8.79 -4.39 -1.43
CA SER A 26 8.92 -3.68 -2.70
C SER A 26 9.67 -2.34 -2.57
N PRO A 27 10.23 -1.81 -3.66
CA PRO A 27 10.84 -0.48 -3.67
C PRO A 27 9.89 0.62 -3.18
N GLY A 28 8.59 0.52 -3.47
CA GLY A 28 7.56 1.44 -2.97
C GLY A 28 7.37 1.37 -1.46
N ALA A 29 7.37 0.16 -0.90
CA ALA A 29 7.31 -0.05 0.55
C ALA A 29 8.52 0.59 1.26
N ASN A 30 9.71 0.45 0.68
CA ASN A 30 10.92 1.04 1.24
C ASN A 30 10.86 2.58 1.21
N LYS A 31 10.46 3.19 0.09
CA LYS A 31 10.25 4.65 -0.01
C LYS A 31 9.21 5.15 1.01
N PHE A 32 8.11 4.44 1.17
CA PHE A 32 7.10 4.79 2.18
C PHE A 32 7.67 4.76 3.59
N ASN A 33 8.46 3.73 3.94
CA ASN A 33 9.08 3.61 5.26
C ASN A 33 10.05 4.77 5.54
N GLU A 34 10.80 5.23 4.52
CA GLU A 34 11.67 6.40 4.63
C GLU A 34 10.86 7.68 4.89
N ILE A 35 9.73 7.88 4.17
CA ILE A 35 8.83 9.01 4.38
C ILE A 35 8.25 8.97 5.80
N ALA A 36 7.78 7.82 6.25
CA ALA A 36 7.23 7.65 7.58
C ALA A 36 8.27 7.98 8.66
N LYS A 37 9.49 7.47 8.50
CA LYS A 37 10.60 7.73 9.42
C LYS A 37 10.98 9.22 9.47
N SER A 38 11.10 9.88 8.31
CA SER A 38 11.47 11.31 8.25
C SER A 38 10.41 12.23 8.86
N ASN A 39 9.16 11.79 8.91
CA ASN A 39 8.05 12.52 9.53
C ASN A 39 7.70 12.04 10.95
N ASN A 40 8.55 11.21 11.57
CA ASN A 40 8.31 10.63 12.90
C ASN A 40 6.94 9.89 13.00
N PHE A 41 6.48 9.31 11.90
CA PHE A 41 5.22 8.60 11.83
C PHE A 41 5.46 7.09 11.99
N LYS A 42 4.79 6.47 12.97
CA LYS A 42 4.84 5.02 13.17
C LYS A 42 3.76 4.36 12.31
N ALA A 43 4.16 3.70 11.24
CA ALA A 43 3.26 2.90 10.42
C ALA A 43 2.75 1.69 11.21
N GLY A 44 1.44 1.48 11.17
CA GLY A 44 0.77 0.29 11.69
C GLY A 44 0.26 -0.61 10.56
N PRO A 45 -0.46 -1.68 10.90
CA PRO A 45 -1.13 -2.52 9.92
C PRO A 45 -2.05 -1.68 9.01
N TYR A 46 -2.08 -2.00 7.72
CA TYR A 46 -2.87 -1.33 6.67
C TYR A 46 -2.57 0.17 6.44
N THR A 47 -1.49 0.70 6.99
CA THR A 47 -1.11 2.10 6.75
C THR A 47 -0.70 2.34 5.29
N LYS A 48 0.02 1.40 4.68
CA LYS A 48 0.45 1.46 3.28
C LYS A 48 -0.73 1.39 2.34
N GLU A 49 -1.65 0.49 2.61
CA GLU A 49 -2.87 0.30 1.83
C GLU A 49 -3.80 1.53 1.92
N SER A 50 -3.89 2.16 3.10
CA SER A 50 -4.65 3.40 3.27
C SER A 50 -4.01 4.58 2.52
N TYR A 51 -2.68 4.67 2.53
CA TYR A 51 -1.94 5.67 1.76
C TYR A 51 -2.19 5.49 0.25
N ASP A 52 -2.08 4.26 -0.24
CA ASP A 52 -2.28 3.94 -1.65
C ASP A 52 -3.74 4.17 -2.09
N SER A 53 -4.70 3.83 -1.27
CA SER A 53 -6.13 4.08 -1.55
C SER A 53 -6.40 5.58 -1.75
N ALA A 54 -5.83 6.43 -0.89
CA ALA A 54 -5.98 7.88 -1.02
C ALA A 54 -5.29 8.40 -2.29
N ALA A 55 -4.09 7.92 -2.60
CA ALA A 55 -3.36 8.30 -3.81
C ALA A 55 -4.09 7.88 -5.08
N LEU A 56 -4.59 6.65 -5.15
CA LEU A 56 -5.35 6.14 -6.30
C LEU A 56 -6.62 6.95 -6.57
N ILE A 57 -7.36 7.33 -5.53
CA ILE A 57 -8.55 8.18 -5.67
C ILE A 57 -8.16 9.53 -6.27
N MET A 58 -7.12 10.19 -5.75
CA MET A 58 -6.66 11.49 -6.26
C MET A 58 -6.16 11.41 -7.71
N LEU A 59 -5.42 10.37 -8.06
CA LEU A 59 -4.94 10.13 -9.42
C LEU A 59 -6.10 9.84 -10.38
N ALA A 60 -7.07 9.02 -9.96
CA ALA A 60 -8.26 8.71 -10.76
C ALA A 60 -9.13 9.96 -10.99
N MET A 61 -9.30 10.83 -9.98
CA MET A 61 -9.98 12.13 -10.13
C MET A 61 -9.28 13.00 -11.17
N GLN A 62 -7.93 13.06 -11.15
CA GLN A 62 -7.16 13.80 -12.14
C GLN A 62 -7.30 13.19 -13.53
N ALA A 63 -7.23 11.88 -13.66
CA ALA A 63 -7.38 11.17 -14.93
C ALA A 63 -8.77 11.38 -15.54
N ALA A 64 -9.82 11.48 -14.70
CA ALA A 64 -11.18 11.75 -15.11
C ALA A 64 -11.50 13.24 -15.30
N ASN A 65 -10.60 14.13 -14.84
CA ASN A 65 -10.87 15.56 -14.71
C ASN A 65 -12.20 15.84 -13.97
N SER A 66 -12.51 15.04 -12.96
CA SER A 66 -13.77 15.10 -12.20
C SER A 66 -13.58 14.59 -10.77
N THR A 67 -14.30 15.21 -9.83
CA THR A 67 -14.39 14.73 -8.43
C THR A 67 -15.65 13.88 -8.18
N ASN A 68 -16.50 13.71 -9.21
CA ASN A 68 -17.66 12.86 -9.11
C ASN A 68 -17.27 11.39 -9.21
N SER A 69 -17.66 10.58 -8.21
CA SER A 69 -17.31 9.15 -8.14
C SER A 69 -17.78 8.33 -9.34
N ASN A 70 -18.90 8.71 -9.97
CA ASN A 70 -19.37 8.03 -11.18
C ASN A 70 -18.44 8.22 -12.39
N ASP A 71 -17.70 9.33 -12.42
CA ASP A 71 -16.79 9.65 -13.51
C ASP A 71 -15.41 9.02 -13.30
N PHE A 72 -14.87 9.11 -12.08
CA PHE A 72 -13.50 8.63 -11.83
C PHE A 72 -13.38 7.15 -11.47
N LYS A 73 -14.47 6.47 -11.06
CA LYS A 73 -14.43 5.05 -10.66
C LYS A 73 -13.81 4.12 -11.71
N SER A 74 -14.07 4.38 -12.99
CA SER A 74 -13.49 3.60 -14.10
C SER A 74 -12.01 3.88 -14.31
N LYS A 75 -11.50 5.02 -13.82
CA LYS A 75 -10.10 5.43 -13.94
C LYS A 75 -9.19 4.84 -12.87
N VAL A 76 -9.76 4.29 -11.80
CA VAL A 76 -8.96 3.69 -10.71
C VAL A 76 -8.10 2.54 -11.23
N MET A 77 -8.66 1.66 -12.04
CA MET A 77 -7.90 0.57 -12.67
C MET A 77 -6.83 1.08 -13.63
N ASP A 78 -7.16 2.12 -14.41
CA ASP A 78 -6.26 2.67 -15.43
C ASP A 78 -4.99 3.29 -14.78
N VAL A 79 -5.12 3.93 -13.61
CA VAL A 79 -3.98 4.57 -12.92
C VAL A 79 -3.22 3.62 -11.99
N ALA A 80 -3.85 2.52 -11.58
CA ALA A 80 -3.25 1.54 -10.67
C ALA A 80 -2.33 0.55 -11.37
N ASN A 81 -2.51 0.33 -12.67
CA ASN A 81 -1.89 -0.75 -13.40
C ASN A 81 -1.13 -0.22 -14.63
N ALA A 82 -0.12 -0.96 -15.06
CA ALA A 82 0.57 -0.71 -16.33
C ALA A 82 -0.44 -0.74 -17.53
N PRO A 83 -0.17 -0.02 -18.62
CA PRO A 83 1.11 0.65 -18.92
C PRO A 83 1.21 2.05 -18.32
N GLY A 84 2.41 2.60 -18.28
CA GLY A 84 2.64 3.99 -17.91
C GLY A 84 3.94 4.23 -17.14
N GLU A 85 4.17 5.49 -16.78
CA GLU A 85 5.32 5.83 -15.96
C GLU A 85 5.06 5.46 -14.49
N LYS A 86 6.01 4.74 -13.88
CA LYS A 86 5.90 4.29 -12.48
C LYS A 86 5.89 5.45 -11.50
N ILE A 87 4.89 5.45 -10.64
CA ILE A 87 4.71 6.43 -9.57
C ILE A 87 4.81 5.74 -8.22
N PHE A 88 5.74 6.22 -7.42
CA PHE A 88 6.03 5.69 -6.08
C PHE A 88 5.53 6.63 -4.98
N PRO A 89 5.51 6.19 -3.70
CA PRO A 89 5.22 7.05 -2.57
C PRO A 89 6.09 8.31 -2.58
N GLY A 90 5.46 9.46 -2.30
CA GLY A 90 6.10 10.78 -2.38
C GLY A 90 6.09 11.42 -3.78
N GLU A 91 5.72 10.68 -4.83
CA GLU A 91 5.72 11.16 -6.22
C GLU A 91 4.31 11.55 -6.73
N LEU A 92 3.32 11.72 -5.84
CA LEU A 92 1.94 12.02 -6.22
C LEU A 92 1.83 13.25 -7.13
N ALA A 93 2.58 14.33 -6.83
CA ALA A 93 2.58 15.53 -7.65
C ALA A 93 3.07 15.28 -9.09
N LYS A 94 4.05 14.37 -9.26
CA LYS A 94 4.52 13.91 -10.57
C LYS A 94 3.41 13.16 -11.32
N GLY A 95 2.73 12.24 -10.65
CA GLY A 95 1.62 11.49 -11.24
C GLY A 95 0.49 12.40 -11.70
N LEU A 96 0.05 13.33 -10.85
CA LEU A 96 -0.97 14.33 -11.18
C LEU A 96 -0.58 15.17 -12.40
N LYS A 97 0.68 15.60 -12.47
CA LYS A 97 1.19 16.36 -13.61
C LYS A 97 1.16 15.55 -14.91
N LEU A 98 1.63 14.31 -14.90
CA LEU A 98 1.63 13.43 -16.07
C LEU A 98 0.20 13.22 -16.59
N LEU A 99 -0.75 12.93 -15.69
CA LEU A 99 -2.16 12.77 -16.05
C LEU A 99 -2.76 14.06 -16.61
N SER A 100 -2.39 15.25 -16.09
CA SER A 100 -2.85 16.52 -16.65
C SER A 100 -2.32 16.80 -18.06
N GLU A 101 -1.19 16.17 -18.42
CA GLU A 101 -0.58 16.21 -19.76
C GLU A 101 -1.14 15.09 -20.69
N GLY A 102 -2.11 14.30 -20.22
CA GLY A 102 -2.70 13.18 -20.96
C GLY A 102 -1.78 11.95 -21.09
N LYS A 103 -0.79 11.83 -20.22
CA LYS A 103 0.13 10.68 -20.18
C LYS A 103 -0.39 9.60 -19.23
N GLU A 104 -0.06 8.36 -19.54
CA GLU A 104 -0.39 7.20 -18.71
C GLU A 104 0.61 7.04 -17.57
N ILE A 105 0.13 6.51 -16.44
CA ILE A 105 0.93 6.19 -15.26
C ILE A 105 0.64 4.77 -14.79
N ASP A 106 1.58 4.22 -14.04
CA ASP A 106 1.51 2.96 -13.32
C ASP A 106 1.80 3.24 -11.84
N TYR A 107 0.77 3.30 -10.99
CA TYR A 107 0.93 3.61 -9.58
C TYR A 107 1.35 2.37 -8.80
N VAL A 108 2.63 2.23 -8.53
CA VAL A 108 3.20 1.11 -7.75
C VAL A 108 2.84 1.21 -6.25
N GLY A 109 2.82 2.43 -5.71
CA GLY A 109 2.43 2.69 -4.34
C GLY A 109 3.36 2.11 -3.27
N ALA A 110 2.87 2.14 -2.03
CA ALA A 110 3.55 1.64 -0.85
C ALA A 110 3.30 0.14 -0.60
N SER A 111 2.18 -0.38 -1.07
CA SER A 111 1.77 -1.78 -0.93
C SER A 111 2.09 -2.64 -2.16
N ALA A 112 2.74 -2.07 -3.19
CA ALA A 112 2.89 -2.67 -4.51
C ALA A 112 1.51 -3.06 -5.09
N VAL A 113 0.59 -2.09 -5.05
CA VAL A 113 -0.80 -2.30 -5.45
C VAL A 113 -0.89 -2.66 -6.92
N GLU A 114 -1.60 -3.75 -7.20
CA GLU A 114 -1.98 -4.18 -8.53
C GLU A 114 -3.46 -4.55 -8.48
N LEU A 115 -4.30 -3.83 -9.19
CA LEU A 115 -5.73 -4.11 -9.19
C LEU A 115 -6.06 -5.18 -10.23
N ILE A 116 -6.80 -6.18 -9.80
CA ILE A 116 -7.34 -7.25 -10.63
C ILE A 116 -8.84 -7.08 -10.85
N GLY A 117 -9.44 -7.91 -11.66
CA GLY A 117 -10.86 -7.81 -11.99
C GLY A 117 -11.76 -7.68 -10.76
N GLY A 118 -12.84 -6.89 -10.88
CA GLY A 118 -13.78 -6.63 -9.79
C GLY A 118 -13.33 -5.55 -8.78
N GLY A 119 -12.16 -4.93 -8.97
CA GLY A 119 -11.62 -3.90 -8.07
C GLY A 119 -10.88 -4.49 -6.87
N GLU A 120 -10.54 -5.77 -6.92
CA GLU A 120 -9.71 -6.44 -5.92
C GLU A 120 -8.22 -6.15 -6.19
N SER A 121 -7.42 -6.12 -5.13
CA SER A 121 -5.96 -6.04 -5.23
C SER A 121 -5.34 -7.42 -5.20
N ALA A 122 -4.36 -7.67 -6.06
CA ALA A 122 -3.46 -8.81 -5.90
C ALA A 122 -2.72 -8.65 -4.56
N GLY A 123 -2.88 -9.63 -3.67
CA GLY A 123 -2.36 -9.51 -2.30
C GLY A 123 -0.86 -9.79 -2.22
N ASN A 124 -0.15 -8.92 -1.52
CA ASN A 124 1.20 -9.18 -1.05
C ASN A 124 1.16 -9.39 0.47
N PHE A 125 1.83 -10.42 0.96
CA PHE A 125 1.77 -10.80 2.37
C PHE A 125 3.16 -10.97 2.96
N ALA A 126 3.33 -10.44 4.18
CA ALA A 126 4.46 -10.76 5.04
C ALA A 126 4.09 -11.99 5.89
N GLU A 127 4.96 -12.97 5.92
CA GLU A 127 4.91 -14.08 6.88
C GLU A 127 5.45 -13.60 8.22
N ILE A 128 4.72 -13.84 9.29
CA ILE A 128 5.09 -13.43 10.63
C ILE A 128 5.25 -14.62 11.56
N LEU A 129 6.18 -14.46 12.49
CA LEU A 129 6.40 -15.34 13.65
C LEU A 129 6.20 -14.51 14.92
N ILE A 130 5.52 -15.08 15.90
CA ILE A 130 5.46 -14.51 17.25
C ILE A 130 6.48 -15.22 18.12
N ASP A 131 7.41 -14.45 18.67
CA ASP A 131 8.41 -14.94 19.60
C ASP A 131 8.78 -13.86 20.62
N ASN A 132 8.97 -14.26 21.89
CA ASN A 132 9.27 -13.34 22.98
C ASN A 132 8.30 -12.14 23.02
N GLN A 133 7.00 -12.38 22.85
CA GLN A 133 5.94 -11.38 22.85
C GLN A 133 6.07 -10.31 21.74
N LYS A 134 6.78 -10.61 20.66
CA LYS A 134 6.97 -9.73 19.51
C LYS A 134 6.54 -10.41 18.24
N VAL A 135 5.99 -9.59 17.34
CA VAL A 135 5.71 -9.99 15.96
C VAL A 135 6.93 -9.67 15.10
N THR A 136 7.49 -10.67 14.44
CA THR A 136 8.64 -10.54 13.56
C THR A 136 8.28 -11.02 12.16
N THR A 137 8.59 -10.23 11.14
CA THR A 137 8.46 -10.68 9.74
C THR A 137 9.60 -11.64 9.43
N VAL A 138 9.27 -12.82 8.90
CA VAL A 138 10.22 -13.88 8.55
C VAL A 138 10.29 -14.14 7.04
N GLY A 139 9.39 -13.59 6.25
CA GLY A 139 9.39 -13.70 4.79
C GLY A 139 8.29 -12.88 4.14
N TYR A 140 8.26 -12.89 2.81
CA TYR A 140 7.22 -12.27 1.99
C TYR A 140 6.76 -13.25 0.91
N LYS A 141 5.47 -13.15 0.56
CA LYS A 141 4.80 -13.94 -0.49
C LYS A 141 4.03 -13.02 -1.43
#